data_64a764292d61e8dc28ee817c7aeffc9f
#
_entry.id   64a764292d61e8dc28ee817c7aeffc9f
#
_cell.length_a   1.000
_cell.length_b   1.000
_cell.length_c   1.000
_cell.angle_alpha   90.00
_cell.angle_beta   90.00
_cell.angle_gamma   90.00
#
_symmetry.space_group_name_H-M   'P 1'
#
loop_
_entity.id
_entity.type
_entity.pdbx_description
1 polymer ?
#
loop_
_entity_poly.entity_id
_entity_poly.type
_entity_poly.pdbx_seq_one_letter_code
_entity_poly.pdbx_strand_id
1 'polypeptide(L)'
;MMVSRRELFGLAAGAALQAPRLAGQEGQRPVFRVKVDMVVLAFTVTDSKNHYINGLKPPDFRIYEDGILQKLNTFAEGTKPPLLIADDGTARPLVDAQGSGTAPEGGPVGLDRPDAFIGTNVFVLFDTSNFMYRGFVYAEDAIADFVRGLDRADSVAVYTFSRNLSRAAVLTRDHNDAINGLRRSVAGDDTALYNALLLTLRDAAKVPGRKVVIVFSNGPDNASMVAPDDVRAVAEDEGITIYTISTNEVTKDTISNSALRRIAQRTGGKAYSARTWQKQVEAFESIREDLGNSYTITYYPAANPNEGFRKIAVEIVSDPGKKFRVHTRPGYRPSRSL
;
A
#
# COMPACT_ATOMS: atom_id res chain seq x y z
N MET A 1 49.90 62.39 -47.32
CA MET A 1 49.96 62.55 -48.80
C MET A 1 48.77 61.73 -49.29
N MET A 2 47.68 62.38 -49.47
CA MET A 2 47.09 62.93 -50.70
C MET A 2 46.64 61.83 -51.66
N VAL A 3 45.33 61.74 -51.75
CA VAL A 3 44.52 61.84 -52.98
C VAL A 3 44.38 60.53 -53.78
N SER A 4 43.21 60.09 -54.31
CA SER A 4 42.05 60.69 -54.93
C SER A 4 41.04 59.60 -55.29
N ARG A 5 39.84 59.77 -55.07
CA ARG A 5 38.61 59.84 -55.83
C ARG A 5 38.54 59.20 -57.24
N ARG A 6 37.32 58.64 -57.49
CA ARG A 6 36.57 58.49 -58.74
C ARG A 6 36.68 57.10 -59.40
N GLU A 7 35.66 56.47 -59.86
CA GLU A 7 34.28 56.63 -60.33
C GLU A 7 33.89 55.25 -60.85
N LEU A 8 32.80 54.76 -60.93
CA LEU A 8 31.42 54.96 -61.33
C LEU A 8 30.88 53.71 -62.09
N PHE A 9 29.59 53.47 -61.96
CA PHE A 9 28.69 52.60 -62.76
C PHE A 9 28.94 51.10 -62.63
N GLY A 10 28.01 50.25 -62.22
CA GLY A 10 26.56 50.16 -62.33
C GLY A 10 26.21 48.79 -62.84
N LEU A 11 25.45 48.03 -62.08
CA LEU A 11 24.54 46.99 -62.61
C LEU A 11 23.60 46.56 -61.50
N ALA A 12 22.33 46.85 -61.65
CA ALA A 12 21.26 46.36 -60.78
C ALA A 12 21.01 44.89 -61.11
N ALA A 13 21.14 44.04 -60.13
CA ALA A 13 20.60 42.71 -60.17
C ALA A 13 19.68 42.54 -58.96
N GLY A 14 18.40 42.41 -59.20
CA GLY A 14 17.36 42.24 -58.20
C GLY A 14 17.53 40.94 -57.46
N ALA A 15 17.83 41.03 -56.16
CA ALA A 15 17.74 39.91 -55.26
C ALA A 15 16.36 39.94 -54.56
N ALA A 16 15.51 39.04 -54.97
CA ALA A 16 14.23 38.79 -54.24
C ALA A 16 14.52 38.32 -52.86
N LEU A 17 14.23 39.16 -51.87
CA LEU A 17 14.21 38.82 -50.44
C LEU A 17 13.08 37.83 -50.18
N GLN A 18 13.39 36.53 -50.16
CA GLN A 18 12.52 35.53 -49.55
C GLN A 18 12.56 35.69 -48.04
N ALA A 19 11.51 36.23 -47.44
CA ALA A 19 11.30 36.25 -46.02
C ALA A 19 11.18 34.78 -45.52
N PRO A 20 11.90 34.35 -44.45
CA PRO A 20 11.68 33.04 -43.87
C PRO A 20 10.27 33.01 -43.28
N ARG A 21 9.45 32.07 -43.76
CA ARG A 21 8.19 31.72 -43.11
C ARG A 21 8.56 31.21 -41.73
N LEU A 22 8.25 31.98 -40.67
CA LEU A 22 8.17 31.50 -39.30
C LEU A 22 7.14 30.39 -39.28
N ALA A 23 7.62 29.14 -39.32
CA ALA A 23 6.80 27.99 -38.93
C ALA A 23 6.34 28.25 -37.51
N GLY A 24 5.03 28.43 -37.30
CA GLY A 24 4.44 28.57 -35.98
C GLY A 24 4.80 27.33 -35.18
N GLN A 25 5.59 27.51 -34.12
CA GLN A 25 5.67 26.53 -33.07
C GLN A 25 4.25 26.41 -32.52
N GLU A 26 3.57 25.31 -32.83
CA GLU A 26 2.40 24.90 -32.08
C GLU A 26 2.84 24.80 -30.60
N GLY A 27 2.40 25.77 -29.82
CA GLY A 27 2.68 25.83 -28.41
C GLY A 27 2.19 24.52 -27.80
N GLN A 28 3.12 23.69 -27.37
CA GLN A 28 2.81 22.57 -26.46
C GLN A 28 2.07 23.17 -25.28
N ARG A 29 0.77 22.95 -25.22
CA ARG A 29 -0.02 23.28 -24.04
C ARG A 29 0.62 22.55 -22.87
N PRO A 30 0.98 23.24 -21.78
CA PRO A 30 1.53 22.57 -20.61
C PRO A 30 0.47 21.57 -20.13
N VAL A 31 0.76 20.30 -20.29
CA VAL A 31 -0.06 19.23 -19.72
C VAL A 31 0.26 19.23 -18.22
N PHE A 32 -0.56 19.90 -17.43
CA PHE A 32 -0.53 19.77 -15.98
C PHE A 32 -0.96 18.35 -15.65
N ARG A 33 0.02 17.46 -15.40
CA ARG A 33 -0.25 16.16 -14.80
C ARG A 33 -0.47 16.38 -13.32
N VAL A 34 -1.71 16.55 -12.91
CA VAL A 34 -2.08 16.47 -11.50
C VAL A 34 -1.97 14.99 -11.14
N LYS A 35 -1.01 14.65 -10.28
CA LYS A 35 -0.92 13.32 -9.70
C LYS A 35 -2.09 13.19 -8.71
N VAL A 36 -3.20 12.65 -9.16
CA VAL A 36 -4.32 12.31 -8.28
C VAL A 36 -4.00 10.95 -7.67
N ASP A 37 -3.57 10.94 -6.43
CA ASP A 37 -3.26 9.70 -5.73
C ASP A 37 -4.57 8.94 -5.45
N MET A 38 -4.70 7.77 -6.05
CA MET A 38 -5.83 6.88 -5.83
C MET A 38 -5.76 6.29 -4.41
N VAL A 39 -6.85 6.40 -3.69
CA VAL A 39 -6.97 5.79 -2.36
C VAL A 39 -7.36 4.32 -2.49
N VAL A 40 -6.56 3.44 -1.94
CA VAL A 40 -6.87 2.01 -1.75
C VAL A 40 -7.35 1.82 -0.31
N LEU A 41 -8.60 1.41 -0.14
CA LEU A 41 -9.22 1.19 1.16
C LEU A 41 -9.59 -0.27 1.32
N ALA A 42 -8.92 -0.96 2.25
CA ALA A 42 -9.25 -2.31 2.65
C ALA A 42 -10.00 -2.29 3.99
N PHE A 43 -11.02 -3.14 4.13
CA PHE A 43 -11.79 -3.27 5.36
C PHE A 43 -12.48 -4.63 5.44
N THR A 44 -12.81 -5.05 6.66
CA THR A 44 -13.66 -6.22 6.91
C THR A 44 -15.01 -5.77 7.46
N VAL A 45 -16.03 -6.57 7.19
CA VAL A 45 -17.38 -6.39 7.73
C VAL A 45 -17.73 -7.61 8.58
N THR A 46 -18.17 -7.39 9.80
CA THR A 46 -18.57 -8.48 10.70
C THR A 46 -19.92 -8.19 11.35
N ASP A 47 -20.60 -9.26 11.80
CA ASP A 47 -21.78 -9.16 12.64
C ASP A 47 -21.39 -8.86 14.12
N SER A 48 -22.40 -8.81 14.99
CA SER A 48 -22.21 -8.59 16.43
C SER A 48 -21.46 -9.73 17.14
N LYS A 49 -21.38 -10.91 16.51
CA LYS A 49 -20.65 -12.09 17.00
C LYS A 49 -19.26 -12.24 16.38
N ASN A 50 -18.81 -11.24 15.60
CA ASN A 50 -17.57 -11.21 14.84
C ASN A 50 -17.47 -12.22 13.69
N HIS A 51 -18.60 -12.74 13.16
CA HIS A 51 -18.56 -13.50 11.91
C HIS A 51 -18.46 -12.54 10.72
N TYR A 52 -17.62 -12.88 9.75
CA TYR A 52 -17.46 -12.08 8.54
C TYR A 52 -18.72 -12.08 7.70
N ILE A 53 -19.08 -10.92 7.19
CA ILE A 53 -20.20 -10.73 6.26
C ILE A 53 -19.61 -10.59 4.87
N ASN A 54 -19.76 -11.63 4.08
CA ASN A 54 -19.28 -11.73 2.69
C ASN A 54 -20.44 -11.58 1.71
N GLY A 55 -20.11 -11.36 0.42
CA GLY A 55 -21.08 -11.30 -0.66
C GLY A 55 -21.80 -9.97 -0.84
N LEU A 56 -21.45 -8.94 -0.06
CA LEU A 56 -21.92 -7.59 -0.29
C LEU A 56 -21.42 -7.07 -1.65
N LYS A 57 -22.23 -6.24 -2.32
CA LYS A 57 -21.98 -5.72 -3.66
C LYS A 57 -21.59 -4.25 -3.61
N PRO A 58 -20.98 -3.68 -4.66
CA PRO A 58 -20.63 -2.26 -4.71
C PRO A 58 -21.76 -1.31 -4.29
N PRO A 59 -23.04 -1.51 -4.69
CA PRO A 59 -24.11 -0.63 -4.27
C PRO A 59 -24.46 -0.67 -2.78
N ASP A 60 -23.99 -1.72 -2.07
CA ASP A 60 -24.22 -1.84 -0.62
C ASP A 60 -23.32 -0.89 0.19
N PHE A 61 -22.33 -0.25 -0.44
CA PHE A 61 -21.37 0.60 0.24
C PHE A 61 -21.47 2.06 -0.17
N ARG A 62 -21.31 2.94 0.80
CA ARG A 62 -21.02 4.35 0.62
C ARG A 62 -19.76 4.71 1.39
N ILE A 63 -18.80 5.31 0.69
CA ILE A 63 -17.54 5.76 1.28
C ILE A 63 -17.59 7.26 1.41
N TYR A 64 -17.29 7.77 2.59
CA TYR A 64 -17.21 9.20 2.86
C TYR A 64 -15.80 9.58 3.29
N GLU A 65 -15.33 10.72 2.82
CA GLU A 65 -14.10 11.36 3.24
C GLU A 65 -14.44 12.74 3.80
N ASP A 66 -14.24 12.94 5.10
CA ASP A 66 -14.71 14.15 5.84
C ASP A 66 -16.20 14.47 5.60
N GLY A 67 -17.03 13.47 5.41
CA GLY A 67 -18.46 13.61 5.11
C GLY A 67 -18.77 13.80 3.62
N ILE A 68 -17.79 13.91 2.75
CA ILE A 68 -17.94 14.02 1.30
C ILE A 68 -18.04 12.61 0.70
N LEU A 69 -19.15 12.32 0.02
CA LEU A 69 -19.38 11.03 -0.64
C LEU A 69 -18.33 10.82 -1.75
N GLN A 70 -17.70 9.67 -1.75
CA GLN A 70 -16.71 9.29 -2.75
C GLN A 70 -17.30 8.36 -3.80
N LYS A 71 -16.86 8.54 -5.05
CA LYS A 71 -17.23 7.66 -6.16
C LYS A 71 -16.30 6.46 -6.20
N LEU A 72 -16.85 5.26 -6.12
CA LEU A 72 -16.07 4.04 -6.22
C LEU A 72 -15.50 3.87 -7.64
N ASN A 73 -14.23 3.50 -7.73
CA ASN A 73 -13.57 3.22 -9.00
C ASN A 73 -13.40 1.70 -9.22
N THR A 74 -12.91 0.98 -8.19
CA THR A 74 -12.86 -0.49 -8.22
C THR A 74 -13.40 -1.08 -6.94
N PHE A 75 -13.78 -2.36 -7.03
CA PHE A 75 -14.28 -3.15 -5.92
C PHE A 75 -13.75 -4.57 -6.02
N ALA A 76 -13.24 -5.12 -4.92
CA ALA A 76 -12.87 -6.52 -4.80
C ALA A 76 -13.33 -7.08 -3.46
N GLU A 77 -13.61 -8.37 -3.41
CA GLU A 77 -13.92 -9.14 -2.21
C GLU A 77 -12.92 -10.29 -2.08
N GLY A 78 -12.17 -10.31 -0.99
CA GLY A 78 -11.12 -11.30 -0.74
C GLY A 78 -10.07 -11.30 -1.86
N THR A 79 -9.85 -12.46 -2.42
CA THR A 79 -8.92 -12.70 -3.54
C THR A 79 -9.62 -12.73 -4.90
N LYS A 80 -10.94 -12.45 -4.96
CA LYS A 80 -11.68 -12.39 -6.21
C LYS A 80 -11.13 -11.30 -7.12
N PRO A 81 -11.18 -11.50 -8.46
CA PRO A 81 -10.77 -10.48 -9.41
C PRO A 81 -11.52 -9.16 -9.17
N PRO A 82 -10.82 -8.02 -9.21
CA PRO A 82 -11.45 -6.74 -8.98
C PRO A 82 -12.44 -6.38 -10.10
N LEU A 83 -13.49 -5.68 -9.71
CA LEU A 83 -14.49 -5.12 -10.61
C LEU A 83 -14.20 -3.63 -10.81
N LEU A 84 -14.25 -3.14 -12.04
CA LEU A 84 -14.30 -1.73 -12.36
C LEU A 84 -15.74 -1.24 -12.22
N ILE A 85 -15.95 -0.12 -11.55
CA ILE A 85 -17.26 0.49 -11.37
C ILE A 85 -17.38 1.65 -12.36
N ALA A 86 -18.29 1.50 -13.32
CA ALA A 86 -18.56 2.53 -14.33
C ALA A 86 -19.35 3.72 -13.73
N ASP A 87 -19.47 4.81 -14.50
CA ASP A 87 -20.15 6.03 -14.06
C ASP A 87 -21.63 5.84 -13.77
N ASP A 88 -22.26 4.88 -14.43
CA ASP A 88 -23.65 4.47 -14.23
C ASP A 88 -23.83 3.50 -13.05
N GLY A 89 -22.76 3.16 -12.32
CA GLY A 89 -22.76 2.22 -11.20
C GLY A 89 -22.68 0.74 -11.61
N THR A 90 -22.62 0.44 -12.91
CA THR A 90 -22.44 -0.95 -13.38
C THR A 90 -21.04 -1.47 -13.05
N ALA A 91 -20.96 -2.74 -12.64
CA ALA A 91 -19.70 -3.40 -12.30
C ALA A 91 -19.32 -4.37 -13.43
N ARG A 92 -18.07 -4.28 -13.90
CA ARG A 92 -17.49 -5.19 -14.90
C ARG A 92 -16.12 -5.69 -14.46
N PRO A 93 -15.68 -6.88 -14.86
CA PRO A 93 -14.33 -7.34 -14.54
C PRO A 93 -13.28 -6.32 -14.98
N LEU A 94 -12.29 -6.04 -14.13
CA LEU A 94 -11.19 -5.12 -14.44
C LEU A 94 -10.24 -5.74 -15.47
N VAL A 95 -10.14 -7.08 -15.49
CA VAL A 95 -9.34 -7.84 -16.46
C VAL A 95 -10.29 -8.64 -17.32
N ASP A 96 -10.31 -8.38 -18.62
CA ASP A 96 -11.01 -9.23 -19.57
C ASP A 96 -10.34 -10.61 -19.59
N ALA A 97 -11.15 -11.68 -19.62
CA ALA A 97 -10.69 -13.07 -19.60
C ALA A 97 -9.80 -13.47 -20.81
N GLN A 98 -9.56 -12.54 -21.73
CA GLN A 98 -8.66 -12.67 -22.87
C GLN A 98 -7.52 -11.67 -22.70
N GLY A 99 -6.41 -12.14 -22.13
CA GLY A 99 -5.22 -11.37 -21.82
C GLY A 99 -4.44 -10.84 -23.02
N SER A 100 -5.01 -9.95 -23.82
CA SER A 100 -4.31 -9.21 -24.87
C SER A 100 -4.67 -7.73 -24.81
N GLY A 101 -4.02 -7.04 -23.91
CA GLY A 101 -4.01 -5.58 -23.88
C GLY A 101 -2.57 -5.12 -23.79
N THR A 102 -1.95 -4.73 -24.90
CA THR A 102 -0.78 -3.87 -24.91
C THR A 102 -1.16 -2.58 -24.20
N ALA A 103 -0.63 -2.36 -22.99
CA ALA A 103 -0.82 -1.15 -22.23
C ALA A 103 -0.29 0.05 -23.02
N PRO A 104 -1.03 1.17 -23.16
CA PRO A 104 -0.49 2.38 -23.71
C PRO A 104 0.59 2.94 -22.79
N GLU A 105 1.79 3.15 -23.30
CA GLU A 105 2.87 3.82 -22.58
C GLU A 105 2.44 5.26 -22.27
N GLY A 106 2.24 5.56 -20.97
CA GLY A 106 2.08 6.94 -20.50
C GLY A 106 0.82 7.30 -19.71
N GLY A 107 0.01 6.35 -19.26
CA GLY A 107 -1.15 6.61 -18.40
C GLY A 107 -0.79 6.79 -16.90
N PRO A 108 -1.73 7.30 -16.06
CA PRO A 108 -1.51 7.38 -14.61
C PRO A 108 -1.31 5.98 -14.03
N VAL A 109 -0.32 5.84 -13.13
CA VAL A 109 0.25 4.60 -12.58
C VAL A 109 -0.77 3.65 -11.89
N GLY A 110 -2.04 3.87 -11.96
CA GLY A 110 -3.05 3.10 -11.22
C GLY A 110 -3.86 2.07 -12.01
N LEU A 111 -4.10 2.30 -13.30
CA LEU A 111 -4.98 1.43 -14.10
C LEU A 111 -4.24 0.65 -15.19
N ASP A 112 -2.99 1.00 -15.47
CA ASP A 112 -2.19 0.38 -16.53
C ASP A 112 -1.71 -1.04 -16.18
N ARG A 113 -1.89 -1.47 -14.92
CA ARG A 113 -1.54 -2.80 -14.44
C ARG A 113 -2.70 -3.39 -13.62
N PRO A 114 -3.76 -3.88 -14.27
CA PRO A 114 -4.91 -4.48 -13.59
C PRO A 114 -4.53 -5.64 -12.66
N ASP A 115 -3.48 -6.37 -13.02
CA ASP A 115 -2.88 -7.45 -12.23
C ASP A 115 -2.33 -7.00 -10.86
N ALA A 116 -1.96 -5.73 -10.73
CA ALA A 116 -1.46 -5.16 -9.47
C ALA A 116 -2.54 -5.04 -8.37
N PHE A 117 -3.81 -5.15 -8.73
CA PHE A 117 -4.94 -5.10 -7.81
C PHE A 117 -5.51 -6.50 -7.48
N ILE A 118 -4.93 -7.55 -8.03
CA ILE A 118 -5.30 -8.94 -7.74
C ILE A 118 -4.46 -9.44 -6.58
N GLY A 119 -5.11 -9.88 -5.50
CA GLY A 119 -4.44 -10.34 -4.30
C GLY A 119 -3.90 -9.22 -3.42
N THR A 120 -3.11 -9.60 -2.47
CA THR A 120 -2.49 -8.73 -1.47
C THR A 120 -0.97 -8.83 -1.53
N ASN A 121 -0.28 -7.71 -1.41
CA ASN A 121 1.17 -7.69 -1.24
C ASN A 121 1.48 -7.75 0.26
N VAL A 122 1.91 -8.90 0.74
CA VAL A 122 2.18 -9.18 2.16
C VAL A 122 3.67 -9.08 2.43
N PHE A 123 4.05 -8.22 3.36
CA PHE A 123 5.41 -8.07 3.84
C PHE A 123 5.49 -8.61 5.26
N VAL A 124 6.16 -9.71 5.47
CA VAL A 124 6.42 -10.25 6.80
C VAL A 124 7.73 -9.66 7.32
N LEU A 125 7.66 -8.93 8.41
CA LEU A 125 8.82 -8.35 9.11
C LEU A 125 9.06 -9.15 10.39
N PHE A 126 10.06 -10.01 10.38
CA PHE A 126 10.37 -10.95 11.45
C PHE A 126 11.58 -10.49 12.27
N ASP A 127 11.39 -10.40 13.56
CA ASP A 127 12.43 -10.08 14.55
C ASP A 127 13.34 -11.29 14.78
N THR A 128 14.61 -11.14 14.47
CA THR A 128 15.66 -12.15 14.65
C THR A 128 16.65 -11.75 15.75
N SER A 129 16.33 -10.75 16.58
CA SER A 129 17.19 -10.32 17.68
C SER A 129 17.34 -11.39 18.76
N ASN A 130 18.30 -11.20 19.65
CA ASN A 130 18.57 -12.09 20.78
C ASN A 130 17.35 -12.26 21.70
N PHE A 131 16.42 -11.31 21.73
CA PHE A 131 15.18 -11.40 22.47
C PHE A 131 14.23 -12.49 21.94
N MET A 132 14.34 -12.87 20.66
CA MET A 132 13.56 -13.91 20.00
C MET A 132 14.17 -15.32 20.09
N TYR A 133 15.40 -15.44 20.59
CA TYR A 133 16.21 -16.67 20.52
C TYR A 133 15.46 -17.94 20.94
N ARG A 134 14.72 -17.91 22.06
CA ARG A 134 14.00 -19.09 22.58
C ARG A 134 12.79 -19.52 21.75
N GLY A 135 12.25 -18.62 20.95
CA GLY A 135 11.05 -18.85 20.11
C GLY A 135 11.34 -18.90 18.61
N PHE A 136 12.59 -18.72 18.21
CA PHE A 136 12.98 -18.49 16.82
C PHE A 136 12.46 -19.58 15.87
N VAL A 137 12.73 -20.86 16.16
CA VAL A 137 12.32 -21.98 15.29
C VAL A 137 10.80 -22.09 15.18
N TYR A 138 10.08 -21.94 16.30
CA TYR A 138 8.61 -21.97 16.29
C TYR A 138 8.02 -20.79 15.53
N ALA A 139 8.66 -19.62 15.62
CA ALA A 139 8.27 -18.44 14.88
C ALA A 139 8.47 -18.63 13.36
N GLU A 140 9.60 -19.19 12.95
CA GLU A 140 9.85 -19.53 11.55
C GLU A 140 8.82 -20.52 11.02
N ASP A 141 8.47 -21.56 11.79
CA ASP A 141 7.46 -22.55 11.39
C ASP A 141 6.08 -21.89 11.26
N ALA A 142 5.66 -21.07 12.22
CA ALA A 142 4.39 -20.35 12.16
C ALA A 142 4.31 -19.39 10.96
N ILE A 143 5.39 -18.67 10.64
CA ILE A 143 5.47 -17.81 9.45
C ILE A 143 5.43 -18.66 8.17
N ALA A 144 6.16 -19.77 8.12
CA ALA A 144 6.17 -20.66 6.95
C ALA A 144 4.79 -21.27 6.69
N ASP A 145 4.06 -21.66 7.73
CA ASP A 145 2.69 -22.19 7.62
C ASP A 145 1.71 -21.11 7.17
N PHE A 146 1.85 -19.90 7.69
CA PHE A 146 1.08 -18.74 7.23
C PHE A 146 1.30 -18.49 5.74
N VAL A 147 2.56 -18.44 5.28
CA VAL A 147 2.92 -18.19 3.87
C VAL A 147 2.38 -19.30 2.96
N ARG A 148 2.46 -20.58 3.37
CA ARG A 148 1.86 -21.70 2.60
C ARG A 148 0.35 -21.58 2.47
N GLY A 149 -0.31 -21.05 3.47
CA GLY A 149 -1.77 -20.87 3.52
C GLY A 149 -2.29 -19.62 2.82
N LEU A 150 -1.44 -18.73 2.31
CA LEU A 150 -1.85 -17.58 1.52
C LEU A 150 -2.46 -18.01 0.18
N ASP A 151 -3.35 -17.18 -0.37
CA ASP A 151 -3.90 -17.40 -1.70
C ASP A 151 -2.78 -17.28 -2.76
N ARG A 152 -2.92 -18.02 -3.87
CA ARG A 152 -1.95 -17.97 -4.98
C ARG A 152 -1.87 -16.60 -5.67
N ALA A 153 -2.91 -15.79 -5.52
CA ALA A 153 -2.93 -14.42 -6.02
C ALA A 153 -2.10 -13.47 -5.15
N ASP A 154 -1.85 -13.83 -3.88
CA ASP A 154 -1.08 -13.00 -2.97
C ASP A 154 0.42 -13.11 -3.28
N SER A 155 1.10 -11.97 -3.16
CA SER A 155 2.56 -11.91 -3.21
C SER A 155 3.11 -11.73 -1.80
N VAL A 156 4.23 -12.36 -1.49
CA VAL A 156 4.84 -12.27 -0.17
C VAL A 156 6.32 -11.89 -0.25
N ALA A 157 6.74 -10.99 0.63
CA ALA A 157 8.13 -10.68 0.91
C ALA A 157 8.44 -11.05 2.36
N VAL A 158 9.62 -11.55 2.63
CA VAL A 158 10.08 -11.84 3.99
C VAL A 158 11.29 -10.99 4.30
N TYR A 159 11.15 -10.16 5.30
CA TYR A 159 12.19 -9.31 5.83
C TYR A 159 12.49 -9.74 7.25
N THR A 160 13.76 -9.79 7.60
CA THR A 160 14.21 -10.06 8.96
C THR A 160 14.98 -8.89 9.49
N PHE A 161 14.95 -8.69 10.79
CA PHE A 161 15.70 -7.63 11.40
C PHE A 161 16.24 -8.01 12.78
N SER A 162 17.37 -7.42 13.11
CA SER A 162 17.92 -7.27 14.42
C SER A 162 18.33 -5.79 14.54
N ARG A 163 19.59 -5.48 14.61
CA ARG A 163 20.09 -4.10 14.45
C ARG A 163 19.90 -3.57 13.03
N ASN A 164 20.01 -4.43 12.03
CA ASN A 164 19.89 -4.10 10.62
C ASN A 164 18.75 -4.89 9.98
N LEU A 165 18.15 -4.31 8.93
CA LEU A 165 17.15 -4.97 8.09
C LEU A 165 17.84 -5.86 7.04
N SER A 166 17.36 -7.10 6.92
CA SER A 166 17.68 -8.02 5.82
C SER A 166 16.44 -8.34 5.02
N ARG A 167 16.54 -8.30 3.70
CA ARG A 167 15.49 -8.73 2.79
C ARG A 167 15.71 -10.20 2.46
N ALA A 168 15.25 -11.08 3.35
CA ALA A 168 15.44 -12.52 3.26
C ALA A 168 14.78 -13.12 2.01
N ALA A 169 13.61 -12.57 1.60
CA ALA A 169 12.99 -12.83 0.31
C ALA A 169 12.37 -11.53 -0.23
N VAL A 170 12.64 -11.21 -1.49
CA VAL A 170 11.95 -10.11 -2.20
C VAL A 170 10.51 -10.50 -2.50
N LEU A 171 9.67 -9.52 -2.80
CA LEU A 171 8.25 -9.75 -3.10
C LEU A 171 8.09 -10.73 -4.28
N THR A 172 7.44 -11.86 -4.03
CA THR A 172 7.25 -12.95 -4.99
C THR A 172 5.88 -13.61 -4.82
N ARG A 173 5.35 -14.19 -5.89
CA ARG A 173 4.19 -15.11 -5.86
C ARG A 173 4.62 -16.56 -5.63
N ASP A 174 5.89 -16.87 -5.72
CA ASP A 174 6.40 -18.17 -5.32
C ASP A 174 6.60 -18.21 -3.81
N HIS A 175 5.62 -18.77 -3.13
CA HIS A 175 5.63 -18.90 -1.67
C HIS A 175 6.79 -19.78 -1.17
N ASN A 176 7.27 -20.72 -1.97
CA ASN A 176 8.42 -21.55 -1.61
C ASN A 176 9.72 -20.72 -1.58
N ASP A 177 9.90 -19.80 -2.53
CA ASP A 177 11.05 -18.90 -2.52
C ASP A 177 11.04 -18.02 -1.26
N ALA A 178 9.88 -17.54 -0.85
CA ALA A 178 9.74 -16.76 0.38
C ALA A 178 10.09 -17.59 1.63
N ILE A 179 9.62 -18.83 1.71
CA ILE A 179 9.92 -19.76 2.80
C ILE A 179 11.41 -20.13 2.80
N ASN A 180 12.01 -20.38 1.64
CA ASN A 180 13.45 -20.64 1.52
C ASN A 180 14.27 -19.44 1.98
N GLY A 181 13.83 -18.22 1.67
CA GLY A 181 14.43 -17.00 2.20
C GLY A 181 14.37 -16.92 3.72
N LEU A 182 13.18 -17.17 4.28
CA LEU A 182 12.97 -17.20 5.74
C LEU A 182 13.93 -18.20 6.43
N ARG A 183 14.05 -19.42 5.90
CA ARG A 183 14.89 -20.48 6.49
C ARG A 183 16.40 -20.19 6.46
N ARG A 184 16.83 -19.19 5.69
CA ARG A 184 18.21 -18.69 5.69
C ARG A 184 18.44 -17.53 6.64
N SER A 185 17.43 -17.17 7.44
CA SER A 185 17.54 -16.08 8.41
C SER A 185 18.57 -16.39 9.48
N VAL A 186 19.29 -15.38 9.91
CA VAL A 186 20.34 -15.49 10.92
C VAL A 186 19.94 -14.66 12.15
N ALA A 187 20.12 -15.24 13.33
CA ALA A 187 19.91 -14.53 14.57
C ALA A 187 20.93 -13.39 14.74
N GLY A 188 20.49 -12.28 15.32
CA GLY A 188 21.30 -11.11 15.64
C GLY A 188 21.15 -10.69 17.09
N ASP A 189 21.78 -9.58 17.46
CA ASP A 189 21.85 -9.15 18.87
C ASP A 189 20.77 -8.11 19.21
N ASP A 190 20.97 -6.85 18.84
CA ASP A 190 20.08 -5.73 19.18
C ASP A 190 18.80 -5.76 18.32
N THR A 191 17.80 -4.98 18.76
CA THR A 191 16.57 -4.80 17.99
C THR A 191 16.35 -3.34 17.62
N ALA A 192 16.24 -3.07 16.31
CA ALA A 192 15.91 -1.77 15.71
C ALA A 192 14.57 -1.87 14.98
N LEU A 193 13.50 -2.21 15.70
CA LEU A 193 12.15 -2.51 15.19
C LEU A 193 11.58 -1.37 14.35
N TYR A 194 11.61 -0.13 14.88
CA TYR A 194 10.98 1.00 14.18
C TYR A 194 11.78 1.44 12.97
N ASN A 195 13.13 1.34 13.00
CA ASN A 195 13.96 1.56 11.82
C ASN A 195 13.64 0.52 10.74
N ALA A 196 13.57 -0.75 11.10
CA ALA A 196 13.27 -1.84 10.20
C ALA A 196 11.84 -1.70 9.60
N LEU A 197 10.87 -1.37 10.44
CA LEU A 197 9.50 -1.16 9.99
C LEU A 197 9.40 0.03 9.02
N LEU A 198 10.07 1.15 9.30
CA LEU A 198 10.12 2.31 8.38
C LEU A 198 10.69 1.93 7.02
N LEU A 199 11.78 1.18 6.98
CA LEU A 199 12.40 0.74 5.72
C LEU A 199 11.49 -0.24 4.96
N THR A 200 10.82 -1.14 5.67
CA THR A 200 9.82 -2.05 5.08
C THR A 200 8.65 -1.29 4.47
N LEU A 201 8.14 -0.27 5.16
CA LEU A 201 7.07 0.60 4.66
C LEU A 201 7.49 1.36 3.40
N ARG A 202 8.73 1.87 3.35
CA ARG A 202 9.28 2.55 2.16
C ARG A 202 9.41 1.62 0.96
N ASP A 203 9.72 0.34 1.17
CA ASP A 203 9.75 -0.64 0.09
C ASP A 203 8.34 -1.02 -0.34
N ALA A 204 7.43 -1.24 0.61
CA ALA A 204 6.03 -1.53 0.32
C ALA A 204 5.33 -0.38 -0.41
N ALA A 205 5.66 0.88 -0.10
CA ALA A 205 5.10 2.06 -0.75
C ALA A 205 5.33 2.11 -2.26
N LYS A 206 6.41 1.49 -2.75
CA LYS A 206 6.76 1.41 -4.18
C LYS A 206 5.89 0.40 -4.96
N VAL A 207 5.15 -0.45 -4.23
CA VAL A 207 4.35 -1.51 -4.83
C VAL A 207 2.90 -1.03 -4.97
N PRO A 208 2.29 -1.15 -6.15
CA PRO A 208 0.88 -0.81 -6.36
C PRO A 208 -0.06 -1.82 -5.70
N GLY A 209 -1.33 -1.43 -5.52
CA GLY A 209 -2.37 -2.29 -4.98
C GLY A 209 -2.43 -2.35 -3.46
N ARG A 210 -3.12 -3.36 -2.93
CA ARG A 210 -3.28 -3.58 -1.49
C ARG A 210 -1.97 -4.04 -0.86
N LYS A 211 -1.59 -3.40 0.23
CA LYS A 211 -0.33 -3.66 0.94
C LYS A 211 -0.59 -3.94 2.42
N VAL A 212 0.03 -4.99 2.92
CA VAL A 212 -0.06 -5.40 4.31
C VAL A 212 1.34 -5.68 4.84
N VAL A 213 1.66 -5.16 6.01
CA VAL A 213 2.87 -5.50 6.75
C VAL A 213 2.49 -6.25 8.02
N ILE A 214 3.10 -7.40 8.24
CA ILE A 214 2.92 -8.21 9.45
C ILE A 214 4.22 -8.13 10.24
N VAL A 215 4.17 -7.46 11.38
CA VAL A 215 5.31 -7.36 12.30
C VAL A 215 5.22 -8.50 13.31
N PHE A 216 6.21 -9.37 13.32
CA PHE A 216 6.34 -10.43 14.30
C PHE A 216 7.59 -10.18 15.15
N SER A 217 7.36 -9.78 16.42
CA SER A 217 8.44 -9.39 17.34
C SER A 217 8.05 -9.66 18.78
N ASN A 218 9.02 -9.71 19.66
CA ASN A 218 8.75 -9.70 21.09
C ASN A 218 8.67 -8.28 21.71
N GLY A 219 8.83 -7.24 20.94
CA GLY A 219 8.45 -5.87 21.25
C GLY A 219 9.51 -4.89 21.70
N PRO A 220 10.53 -5.21 22.50
CA PRO A 220 11.50 -4.20 22.90
C PRO A 220 12.24 -3.63 21.68
N ASP A 221 12.46 -2.33 21.72
CA ASP A 221 13.31 -1.62 20.74
C ASP A 221 14.40 -0.88 21.52
N ASN A 222 15.64 -1.22 21.26
CA ASN A 222 16.79 -0.63 21.96
C ASN A 222 17.79 0.05 21.01
N ALA A 223 17.57 -0.01 19.68
CA ALA A 223 18.51 0.48 18.70
C ALA A 223 17.90 1.35 17.59
N SER A 224 16.59 1.59 17.59
CA SER A 224 15.97 2.50 16.61
C SER A 224 16.27 3.96 16.93
N MET A 225 16.43 4.74 15.85
CA MET A 225 16.58 6.19 15.91
C MET A 225 15.28 6.93 15.54
N VAL A 226 14.32 6.23 14.92
CA VAL A 226 13.03 6.81 14.53
C VAL A 226 11.98 6.55 15.60
N ALA A 227 11.05 7.50 15.77
CA ALA A 227 9.97 7.35 16.73
C ALA A 227 8.82 6.48 16.16
N PRO A 228 8.10 5.75 17.01
CA PRO A 228 6.93 4.95 16.59
C PRO A 228 5.86 5.78 15.86
N ASP A 229 5.69 7.05 16.25
CA ASP A 229 4.69 7.94 15.64
C ASP A 229 5.07 8.37 14.22
N ASP A 230 6.36 8.49 13.91
CA ASP A 230 6.84 8.75 12.54
C ASP A 230 6.56 7.56 11.63
N VAL A 231 6.81 6.35 12.13
CA VAL A 231 6.52 5.10 11.41
C VAL A 231 5.02 4.97 11.14
N ARG A 232 4.19 5.27 12.16
CA ARG A 232 2.74 5.27 12.03
C ARG A 232 2.27 6.26 10.96
N ALA A 233 2.81 7.48 10.96
CA ALA A 233 2.45 8.50 9.99
C ALA A 233 2.73 8.03 8.55
N VAL A 234 3.91 7.46 8.29
CA VAL A 234 4.25 6.91 6.97
C VAL A 234 3.28 5.80 6.55
N ALA A 235 2.93 4.90 7.46
CA ALA A 235 2.00 3.81 7.16
C ALA A 235 0.57 4.32 6.85
N GLU A 236 0.10 5.34 7.60
CA GLU A 236 -1.19 6.00 7.35
C GLU A 236 -1.19 6.69 5.97
N ASP A 237 -0.13 7.43 5.63
CA ASP A 237 -0.01 8.20 4.40
C ASP A 237 0.07 7.28 3.17
N GLU A 238 0.83 6.17 3.27
CA GLU A 238 1.00 5.19 2.19
C GLU A 238 -0.15 4.16 2.09
N GLY A 239 -1.12 4.23 3.01
CA GLY A 239 -2.27 3.33 3.03
C GLY A 239 -1.91 1.88 3.28
N ILE A 240 -0.85 1.63 4.05
CA ILE A 240 -0.35 0.28 4.36
C ILE A 240 -0.99 -0.20 5.65
N THR A 241 -1.69 -1.33 5.60
CA THR A 241 -2.27 -1.97 6.80
C THR A 241 -1.17 -2.71 7.56
N ILE A 242 -1.09 -2.48 8.88
CA ILE A 242 -0.10 -3.15 9.73
C ILE A 242 -0.78 -4.06 10.73
N TYR A 243 -0.43 -5.34 10.71
CA TYR A 243 -0.72 -6.30 11.76
C TYR A 243 0.50 -6.48 12.63
N THR A 244 0.30 -6.66 13.95
CA THR A 244 1.40 -6.91 14.86
C THR A 244 1.14 -8.17 15.69
N ILE A 245 2.13 -9.04 15.78
CA ILE A 245 2.11 -10.24 16.61
C ILE A 245 3.25 -10.09 17.61
N SER A 246 2.90 -9.87 18.87
CA SER A 246 3.86 -9.74 19.97
C SER A 246 3.95 -11.04 20.77
N THR A 247 5.16 -11.55 20.94
CA THR A 247 5.42 -12.75 21.75
C THR A 247 5.75 -12.42 23.20
N ASN A 248 5.86 -11.11 23.54
CA ASN A 248 6.26 -10.66 24.87
C ASN A 248 5.12 -10.80 25.92
N GLU A 249 5.51 -10.88 27.18
CA GLU A 249 4.57 -10.74 28.30
C GLU A 249 4.05 -9.30 28.36
N VAL A 250 2.71 -9.16 28.33
CA VAL A 250 2.02 -7.86 28.37
C VAL A 250 2.44 -7.00 29.55
N THR A 251 2.94 -7.64 30.61
CA THR A 251 3.37 -6.98 31.85
C THR A 251 4.80 -6.44 31.81
N LYS A 252 5.64 -6.88 30.89
CA LYS A 252 7.07 -6.54 30.89
C LYS A 252 7.44 -5.34 30.02
N ASP A 253 6.67 -5.05 28.96
CA ASP A 253 6.88 -3.88 28.12
C ASP A 253 5.56 -3.30 27.64
N THR A 254 4.94 -2.51 28.51
CA THR A 254 3.66 -1.84 28.21
C THR A 254 3.79 -0.74 27.18
N ILE A 255 4.97 -0.13 27.05
CA ILE A 255 5.20 1.01 26.15
C ILE A 255 5.28 0.54 24.69
N SER A 256 6.15 -0.44 24.40
CA SER A 256 6.29 -0.98 23.04
C SER A 256 5.01 -1.68 22.57
N ASN A 257 4.37 -2.45 23.43
CA ASN A 257 3.09 -3.10 23.12
C ASN A 257 1.98 -2.07 22.84
N SER A 258 1.95 -0.95 23.56
CA SER A 258 0.99 0.12 23.35
C SER A 258 1.24 0.85 22.04
N ALA A 259 2.51 1.09 21.67
CA ALA A 259 2.89 1.71 20.40
C ALA A 259 2.53 0.82 19.21
N LEU A 260 2.87 -0.47 19.25
CA LEU A 260 2.53 -1.43 18.20
C LEU A 260 1.01 -1.59 18.04
N ARG A 261 0.26 -1.65 19.13
CA ARG A 261 -1.21 -1.70 19.09
C ARG A 261 -1.78 -0.45 18.45
N ARG A 262 -1.28 0.74 18.79
CA ARG A 262 -1.72 2.01 18.22
C ARG A 262 -1.41 2.08 16.73
N ILE A 263 -0.22 1.64 16.29
CA ILE A 263 0.15 1.56 14.87
C ILE A 263 -0.84 0.65 14.13
N ALA A 264 -1.07 -0.58 14.62
CA ALA A 264 -2.00 -1.52 13.99
C ALA A 264 -3.41 -0.92 13.86
N GLN A 265 -3.98 -0.40 14.95
CA GLN A 265 -5.34 0.16 14.95
C GLN A 265 -5.49 1.37 14.01
N ARG A 266 -4.47 2.23 13.96
CA ARG A 266 -4.49 3.44 13.11
C ARG A 266 -4.36 3.13 11.62
N THR A 267 -3.80 1.99 11.29
CA THR A 267 -3.62 1.53 9.89
C THR A 267 -4.70 0.56 9.42
N GLY A 268 -5.69 0.24 10.26
CA GLY A 268 -6.78 -0.69 9.94
C GLY A 268 -6.41 -2.17 10.12
N GLY A 269 -5.32 -2.46 10.81
CA GLY A 269 -4.94 -3.82 11.20
C GLY A 269 -5.26 -4.14 12.65
N LYS A 270 -4.76 -5.26 13.12
CA LYS A 270 -4.99 -5.78 14.48
C LYS A 270 -3.66 -6.10 15.18
N ALA A 271 -3.66 -6.03 16.50
CA ALA A 271 -2.51 -6.39 17.33
C ALA A 271 -2.85 -7.65 18.16
N TYR A 272 -1.98 -8.64 18.03
CA TYR A 272 -2.11 -9.93 18.71
C TYR A 272 -1.02 -10.10 19.78
N SER A 273 -1.40 -10.68 20.92
CA SER A 273 -0.46 -11.15 21.94
C SER A 273 -0.38 -12.67 21.86
N ALA A 274 0.77 -13.20 21.46
CA ALA A 274 0.95 -14.60 21.07
C ALA A 274 2.18 -15.22 21.75
N ARG A 275 2.09 -15.45 23.07
CA ARG A 275 3.19 -15.96 23.89
C ARG A 275 3.56 -17.40 23.62
N THR A 276 2.59 -18.22 23.22
CA THR A 276 2.80 -19.63 22.92
C THR A 276 2.75 -19.85 21.41
N TRP A 277 3.37 -20.92 20.96
CA TRP A 277 3.35 -21.26 19.54
C TRP A 277 1.91 -21.44 19.01
N GLN A 278 0.99 -21.99 19.81
CA GLN A 278 -0.42 -22.11 19.44
C GLN A 278 -1.05 -20.74 19.18
N LYS A 279 -0.78 -19.77 20.06
CA LYS A 279 -1.28 -18.40 19.91
C LYS A 279 -0.65 -17.68 18.72
N GLN A 280 0.58 -18.02 18.35
CA GLN A 280 1.22 -17.50 17.14
C GLN A 280 0.52 -18.03 15.88
N VAL A 281 0.24 -19.34 15.84
CA VAL A 281 -0.52 -19.95 14.75
C VAL A 281 -1.92 -19.33 14.66
N GLU A 282 -2.66 -19.24 15.79
CA GLU A 282 -3.99 -18.60 15.83
C GLU A 282 -3.95 -17.15 15.33
N ALA A 283 -2.92 -16.37 15.68
CA ALA A 283 -2.78 -15.00 15.21
C ALA A 283 -2.57 -14.91 13.68
N PHE A 284 -1.73 -15.78 13.14
CA PHE A 284 -1.53 -15.86 11.69
C PHE A 284 -2.77 -16.34 10.95
N GLU A 285 -3.51 -17.31 11.50
CA GLU A 285 -4.80 -17.76 10.96
C GLU A 285 -5.81 -16.62 10.93
N SER A 286 -5.94 -15.86 12.04
CA SER A 286 -6.83 -14.70 12.09
C SER A 286 -6.45 -13.62 11.08
N ILE A 287 -5.15 -13.40 10.84
CA ILE A 287 -4.70 -12.47 9.79
C ILE A 287 -5.09 -13.00 8.40
N ARG A 288 -4.88 -14.29 8.13
CA ARG A 288 -5.24 -14.92 6.85
C ARG A 288 -6.75 -14.83 6.61
N GLU A 289 -7.57 -15.06 7.63
CA GLU A 289 -9.02 -14.86 7.55
C GLU A 289 -9.39 -13.41 7.23
N ASP A 290 -8.76 -12.42 7.88
CA ASP A 290 -8.97 -11.00 7.56
C ASP A 290 -8.61 -10.70 6.10
N LEU A 291 -7.50 -11.24 5.59
CA LEU A 291 -7.09 -11.04 4.19
C LEU A 291 -8.10 -11.64 3.21
N GLY A 292 -8.57 -12.85 3.47
CA GLY A 292 -9.51 -13.58 2.60
C GLY A 292 -10.95 -13.05 2.66
N ASN A 293 -11.36 -12.42 3.77
CA ASN A 293 -12.73 -11.93 3.97
C ASN A 293 -12.83 -10.40 3.93
N SER A 294 -11.82 -9.72 3.39
CA SER A 294 -11.85 -8.26 3.30
C SER A 294 -12.45 -7.78 1.99
N TYR A 295 -13.03 -6.60 2.03
CA TYR A 295 -13.37 -5.81 0.86
C TYR A 295 -12.22 -4.84 0.57
N THR A 296 -11.92 -4.62 -0.70
CA THR A 296 -10.98 -3.61 -1.16
C THR A 296 -11.69 -2.70 -2.14
N ILE A 297 -11.72 -1.41 -1.86
CA ILE A 297 -12.32 -0.39 -2.70
C ILE A 297 -11.24 0.62 -3.08
N THR A 298 -11.26 1.07 -4.32
CA THR A 298 -10.45 2.22 -4.72
C THR A 298 -11.35 3.38 -5.14
N TYR A 299 -10.87 4.59 -4.89
CA TYR A 299 -11.52 5.81 -5.36
C TYR A 299 -10.48 6.92 -5.58
N TYR A 300 -10.82 7.87 -6.45
CA TYR A 300 -10.09 9.12 -6.58
C TYR A 300 -10.77 10.15 -5.68
N PRO A 301 -10.04 10.74 -4.72
CA PRO A 301 -10.66 11.68 -3.78
C PRO A 301 -11.36 12.83 -4.48
N ALA A 302 -12.62 13.06 -4.11
CA ALA A 302 -13.34 14.26 -4.52
C ALA A 302 -12.65 15.52 -3.95
N ALA A 303 -12.92 16.68 -4.55
CA ALA A 303 -12.37 17.94 -4.06
C ALA A 303 -12.68 18.12 -2.56
N ASN A 304 -11.64 18.25 -1.76
CA ASN A 304 -11.72 18.40 -0.31
C ASN A 304 -10.71 19.48 0.15
N PRO A 305 -11.16 20.55 0.79
CA PRO A 305 -10.26 21.62 1.25
C PRO A 305 -9.35 21.20 2.42
N ASN A 306 -9.61 20.04 3.04
CA ASN A 306 -8.79 19.55 4.15
C ASN A 306 -7.47 18.96 3.62
N GLU A 307 -6.37 19.69 3.80
CA GLU A 307 -5.01 19.22 3.48
C GLU A 307 -4.37 18.42 4.62
N GLY A 308 -5.07 18.31 5.75
CA GLY A 308 -4.61 17.56 6.92
C GLY A 308 -5.04 16.11 6.90
N PHE A 309 -5.36 15.58 8.09
CA PHE A 309 -5.86 14.20 8.23
C PHE A 309 -7.34 14.14 7.80
N ARG A 310 -7.62 13.36 6.76
CA ARG A 310 -8.97 13.13 6.22
C ARG A 310 -9.56 11.87 6.83
N LYS A 311 -10.73 12.02 7.45
CA LYS A 311 -11.44 10.91 8.08
C LYS A 311 -12.18 10.09 7.02
N ILE A 312 -12.06 8.77 7.08
CA ILE A 312 -12.82 7.85 6.23
C ILE A 312 -13.97 7.25 7.05
N ALA A 313 -15.15 7.21 6.45
CA ALA A 313 -16.29 6.46 6.97
C ALA A 313 -16.84 5.53 5.88
N VAL A 314 -17.11 4.28 6.25
CA VAL A 314 -17.77 3.28 5.40
C VAL A 314 -19.15 3.04 5.95
N GLU A 315 -20.17 3.32 5.14
CA GLU A 315 -21.56 3.03 5.45
C GLU A 315 -22.03 1.82 4.65
N ILE A 316 -22.76 0.91 5.28
CA ILE A 316 -23.38 -0.24 4.63
C ILE A 316 -24.86 0.09 4.48
N VAL A 317 -25.28 0.34 3.24
CA VAL A 317 -26.65 0.78 2.89
C VAL A 317 -27.67 -0.31 3.18
N SER A 318 -27.31 -1.57 2.97
CA SER A 318 -28.15 -2.74 3.21
C SER A 318 -28.33 -3.09 4.69
N ASP A 319 -27.67 -2.36 5.62
CA ASP A 319 -27.80 -2.54 7.07
C ASP A 319 -28.41 -1.31 7.78
N PRO A 320 -29.70 -1.02 7.60
CA PRO A 320 -30.35 0.15 8.20
C PRO A 320 -30.37 0.08 9.74
N GLY A 321 -30.25 -1.10 10.31
CA GLY A 321 -30.16 -1.32 11.76
C GLY A 321 -28.78 -1.16 12.35
N LYS A 322 -27.76 -0.88 11.54
CA LYS A 322 -26.35 -0.77 11.94
C LYS A 322 -25.85 -1.96 12.78
N LYS A 323 -26.26 -3.16 12.39
CA LYS A 323 -25.89 -4.42 13.06
C LYS A 323 -24.49 -4.88 12.68
N PHE A 324 -24.00 -4.45 11.50
CA PHE A 324 -22.68 -4.78 11.01
C PHE A 324 -21.63 -3.80 11.55
N ARG A 325 -20.45 -4.33 11.75
CA ARG A 325 -19.28 -3.57 12.18
C ARG A 325 -18.26 -3.55 11.06
N VAL A 326 -17.79 -2.37 10.70
CA VAL A 326 -16.72 -2.19 9.73
C VAL A 326 -15.41 -1.97 10.47
N HIS A 327 -14.39 -2.77 10.14
CA HIS A 327 -13.05 -2.58 10.64
C HIS A 327 -12.16 -2.08 9.50
N THR A 328 -11.69 -0.86 9.62
CA THR A 328 -10.86 -0.16 8.61
C THR A 328 -9.94 0.87 9.26
N ARG A 329 -9.03 1.45 8.48
CA ARG A 329 -8.27 2.63 8.95
C ARG A 329 -9.20 3.84 9.13
N PRO A 330 -8.94 4.71 10.13
CA PRO A 330 -9.81 5.85 10.41
C PRO A 330 -9.67 7.00 9.38
N GLY A 331 -8.65 6.97 8.54
CA GLY A 331 -8.36 8.01 7.55
C GLY A 331 -6.92 7.97 7.06
N TYR A 332 -6.49 9.06 6.42
CA TYR A 332 -5.14 9.22 5.88
C TYR A 332 -4.80 10.71 5.73
N ARG A 333 -3.54 11.03 5.42
CA ARG A 333 -3.14 12.36 4.95
C ARG A 333 -2.88 12.33 3.45
N PRO A 334 -3.46 13.27 2.67
CA PRO A 334 -3.18 13.34 1.24
C PRO A 334 -1.70 13.70 1.03
N SER A 335 -1.06 13.08 0.06
CA SER A 335 0.30 13.44 -0.34
C SER A 335 0.29 14.90 -0.79
N ARG A 336 1.16 15.73 -0.22
CA ARG A 336 1.33 17.09 -0.71
C ARG A 336 1.95 17.00 -2.10
N SER A 337 1.25 17.48 -3.12
CA SER A 337 1.87 17.77 -4.42
C SER A 337 2.89 18.87 -4.19
N LEU A 338 4.19 18.54 -4.28
CA LEU A 338 5.26 19.53 -4.34
C LEU A 338 5.26 20.22 -5.68
#